data_97e172d8367eb8e0002b5d3868c22c39
#
_entry.id   97e172d8367eb8e0002b5d3868c22c39
#
_cell.length_a   1.000
_cell.length_b   1.000
_cell.length_c   1.000
_cell.angle_alpha   90.00
_cell.angle_beta   90.00
_cell.angle_gamma   90.00
#
_symmetry.space_group_name_H-M   'P 1'
#
loop_
_entity.id
_entity.type
_entity.pdbx_description
1 polymer ?
#
loop_
_entity_poly.entity_id
_entity_poly.type
_entity_poly.pdbx_seq_one_letter_code
_entity_poly.pdbx_strand_id
1 'polypeptide(L)'
;YYNIYFDNSKLTSKSFINAAISIILTAITLIGKSYRIDNTLNTIVESGAQVLKFAILSIGYYLIYYAIIKKITSIKIKPETKKKSLRQQKIEKILNKYQIVIAIIIILLCWMPYVINYYPGASTGDTFDCLSQFFHRDESWSIKTMNLINQDVYINKHHPPLFTVVLGLIFKLGNHFKNFTLGALIYTILQIGLLLLIFSYMLHYMKKNKVPLWIRMSSIFFIGLTPTIAAHA
;
A
#
# COMPACT_ATOMS: atom_id res chain seq x y z
N TYR A 1 -18.98 20.72 9.37
CA TYR A 1 -19.73 19.51 8.99
C TYR A 1 -20.02 19.54 7.49
N TYR A 2 -20.07 18.34 6.84
CA TYR A 2 -20.43 18.17 5.45
C TYR A 2 -21.66 17.27 5.39
N ASN A 3 -22.70 17.72 4.66
CA ASN A 3 -23.83 16.85 4.39
C ASN A 3 -23.49 15.94 3.21
N ILE A 4 -23.64 14.66 3.40
CA ILE A 4 -23.46 13.66 2.35
C ILE A 4 -24.83 13.38 1.73
N TYR A 5 -24.95 13.53 0.42
CA TYR A 5 -26.17 13.20 -0.29
C TYR A 5 -25.86 12.42 -1.58
N PHE A 6 -26.85 11.65 -2.03
CA PHE A 6 -26.75 10.85 -3.24
C PHE A 6 -27.42 11.57 -4.40
N ASP A 7 -26.70 11.74 -5.51
CA ASP A 7 -27.24 12.33 -6.72
C ASP A 7 -27.45 11.25 -7.79
N ASN A 8 -28.68 11.03 -8.15
CA ASN A 8 -29.08 10.03 -9.17
C ASN A 8 -29.19 10.62 -10.59
N SER A 9 -28.96 11.92 -10.78
CA SER A 9 -29.35 12.64 -12.01
C SER A 9 -28.35 12.63 -13.19
N LYS A 10 -27.13 12.08 -13.04
CA LYS A 10 -26.12 12.04 -14.13
C LYS A 10 -25.63 10.61 -14.35
N LEU A 11 -26.47 9.79 -14.99
CA LEU A 11 -26.27 8.34 -15.04
C LEU A 11 -25.35 7.82 -16.17
N THR A 12 -25.19 8.53 -17.30
CA THR A 12 -24.64 7.88 -18.50
C THR A 12 -23.13 7.74 -18.55
N SER A 13 -22.36 8.83 -18.36
CA SER A 13 -20.89 8.75 -18.44
C SER A 13 -20.26 8.08 -17.20
N LYS A 14 -20.76 8.39 -16.00
CA LYS A 14 -20.29 7.78 -14.76
C LYS A 14 -20.63 6.30 -14.66
N SER A 15 -21.75 5.86 -15.27
CA SER A 15 -22.16 4.47 -15.27
C SER A 15 -21.17 3.59 -16.05
N PHE A 16 -20.67 4.07 -17.18
CA PHE A 16 -19.65 3.36 -17.95
C PHE A 16 -18.33 3.19 -17.17
N ILE A 17 -17.85 4.26 -16.53
CA ILE A 17 -16.64 4.21 -15.71
C ILE A 17 -16.82 3.24 -14.53
N ASN A 18 -17.98 3.29 -13.86
CA ASN A 18 -18.28 2.38 -12.76
C ASN A 18 -18.29 0.91 -13.23
N ALA A 19 -18.88 0.65 -14.38
CA ALA A 19 -18.91 -0.70 -14.98
C ALA A 19 -17.49 -1.17 -15.33
N ALA A 20 -16.69 -0.33 -15.98
CA ALA A 20 -15.31 -0.66 -16.34
C ALA A 20 -14.44 -0.99 -15.12
N ILE A 21 -14.49 -0.16 -14.06
CA ILE A 21 -13.75 -0.42 -12.82
C ILE A 21 -14.24 -1.72 -12.17
N SER A 22 -15.56 -1.98 -12.18
CA SER A 22 -16.14 -3.21 -11.60
C SER A 22 -15.68 -4.46 -12.34
N ILE A 23 -15.59 -4.40 -13.67
CA ILE A 23 -15.05 -5.50 -14.51
C ILE A 23 -13.58 -5.76 -14.15
N ILE A 24 -12.76 -4.71 -14.07
CA ILE A 24 -11.34 -4.83 -13.72
C ILE A 24 -11.18 -5.47 -12.34
N LEU A 25 -11.91 -4.99 -11.33
CA LEU A 25 -11.85 -5.56 -9.97
C LEU A 25 -12.31 -7.02 -9.93
N THR A 26 -13.36 -7.36 -10.69
CA THR A 26 -13.83 -8.75 -10.82
C THR A 26 -12.75 -9.64 -11.43
N ALA A 27 -12.13 -9.19 -12.52
CA ALA A 27 -11.05 -9.94 -13.18
C ALA A 27 -9.86 -10.16 -12.23
N ILE A 28 -9.40 -9.10 -11.55
CA ILE A 28 -8.30 -9.20 -10.57
C ILE A 28 -8.65 -10.18 -9.44
N THR A 29 -9.89 -10.15 -8.94
CA THR A 29 -10.32 -11.04 -7.84
C THR A 29 -10.32 -12.50 -8.29
N LEU A 30 -10.83 -12.81 -9.49
CA LEU A 30 -10.93 -14.18 -9.99
C LEU A 30 -9.56 -14.73 -10.40
N ILE A 31 -8.73 -13.92 -11.05
CA ILE A 31 -7.35 -14.26 -11.39
C ILE A 31 -6.56 -14.53 -10.11
N GLY A 32 -6.63 -13.60 -9.14
CA GLY A 32 -5.94 -13.77 -7.85
C GLY A 32 -6.39 -15.01 -7.08
N LYS A 33 -7.68 -15.38 -7.18
CA LYS A 33 -8.19 -16.61 -6.57
C LYS A 33 -7.62 -17.86 -7.24
N SER A 34 -7.54 -17.91 -8.57
CA SER A 34 -6.95 -19.03 -9.30
C SER A 34 -5.46 -19.17 -8.97
N TYR A 35 -4.71 -18.08 -9.03
CA TYR A 35 -3.28 -18.07 -8.67
C TYR A 35 -3.00 -18.51 -7.24
N ARG A 36 -3.88 -18.19 -6.30
CA ARG A 36 -3.74 -18.62 -4.90
C ARG A 36 -3.93 -20.13 -4.71
N ILE A 37 -4.68 -20.78 -5.60
CA ILE A 37 -5.00 -22.21 -5.47
C ILE A 37 -3.89 -23.06 -6.09
N ASP A 38 -3.46 -22.76 -7.31
CA ASP A 38 -2.60 -23.59 -8.12
C ASP A 38 -1.44 -22.86 -8.82
N ASN A 39 -1.23 -21.58 -8.53
CA ASN A 39 -0.27 -20.68 -9.18
C ASN A 39 -0.45 -20.56 -10.71
N THR A 40 -1.60 -20.96 -11.23
CA THR A 40 -1.95 -20.91 -12.65
C THR A 40 -3.37 -20.37 -12.88
N LEU A 41 -3.77 -20.25 -14.13
CA LEU A 41 -5.16 -19.97 -14.52
C LEU A 41 -5.94 -21.25 -14.84
N ASN A 42 -5.33 -22.42 -14.72
CA ASN A 42 -5.93 -23.69 -15.11
C ASN A 42 -7.18 -24.02 -14.29
N THR A 43 -7.21 -23.66 -13.00
CA THR A 43 -8.40 -23.85 -12.14
C THR A 43 -9.67 -23.23 -12.74
N ILE A 44 -9.55 -22.19 -13.59
CA ILE A 44 -10.72 -21.55 -14.21
C ILE A 44 -11.29 -22.42 -15.35
N VAL A 45 -10.42 -23.09 -16.10
CA VAL A 45 -10.76 -23.80 -17.34
C VAL A 45 -10.64 -25.33 -17.24
N GLU A 46 -10.30 -25.85 -16.06
CA GLU A 46 -10.02 -27.27 -15.81
C GLU A 46 -11.19 -28.19 -16.20
N SER A 47 -12.43 -27.74 -16.00
CA SER A 47 -13.61 -28.48 -16.36
C SER A 47 -14.79 -27.56 -16.69
N GLY A 48 -15.80 -28.06 -17.43
CA GLY A 48 -17.03 -27.30 -17.70
C GLY A 48 -17.73 -26.81 -16.41
N ALA A 49 -17.68 -27.60 -15.34
CA ALA A 49 -18.25 -27.24 -14.04
C ALA A 49 -17.47 -26.05 -13.41
N GLN A 50 -16.14 -26.03 -13.53
CA GLN A 50 -15.33 -24.91 -13.04
C GLN A 50 -15.57 -23.65 -13.86
N VAL A 51 -15.65 -23.75 -15.18
CA VAL A 51 -15.99 -22.59 -16.04
C VAL A 51 -17.34 -22.00 -15.63
N LEU A 52 -18.37 -22.84 -15.44
CA LEU A 52 -19.69 -22.38 -15.00
C LEU A 52 -19.63 -21.72 -13.62
N LYS A 53 -18.91 -22.31 -12.67
CA LYS A 53 -18.70 -21.74 -11.33
C LYS A 53 -18.03 -20.38 -11.39
N PHE A 54 -16.95 -20.22 -12.17
CA PHE A 54 -16.28 -18.94 -12.33
C PHE A 54 -17.14 -17.92 -13.07
N ALA A 55 -17.98 -18.33 -14.02
CA ALA A 55 -18.94 -17.44 -14.69
C ALA A 55 -19.98 -16.89 -13.69
N ILE A 56 -20.55 -17.75 -12.84
CA ILE A 56 -21.50 -17.33 -11.79
C ILE A 56 -20.80 -16.38 -10.80
N LEU A 57 -19.59 -16.71 -10.36
CA LEU A 57 -18.80 -15.86 -9.46
C LEU A 57 -18.47 -14.51 -10.10
N SER A 58 -18.18 -14.46 -11.42
CA SER A 58 -17.93 -13.22 -12.15
C SER A 58 -19.14 -12.29 -12.08
N ILE A 59 -20.35 -12.81 -12.31
CA ILE A 59 -21.58 -12.03 -12.22
C ILE A 59 -21.76 -11.52 -10.78
N GLY A 60 -21.59 -12.38 -9.78
CA GLY A 60 -21.75 -12.02 -8.38
C GLY A 60 -20.77 -10.91 -7.95
N TYR A 61 -19.46 -11.06 -8.21
CA TYR A 61 -18.45 -10.04 -7.89
C TYR A 61 -18.69 -8.74 -8.65
N TYR A 62 -19.03 -8.82 -9.95
CA TYR A 62 -19.36 -7.64 -10.73
C TYR A 62 -20.51 -6.84 -10.12
N LEU A 63 -21.62 -7.48 -9.76
CA LEU A 63 -22.75 -6.81 -9.14
C LEU A 63 -22.39 -6.16 -7.81
N ILE A 64 -21.64 -6.84 -6.97
CA ILE A 64 -21.16 -6.32 -5.68
C ILE A 64 -20.27 -5.09 -5.90
N TYR A 65 -19.25 -5.19 -6.73
CA TYR A 65 -18.34 -4.08 -7.01
C TYR A 65 -19.07 -2.90 -7.66
N TYR A 66 -19.96 -3.18 -8.62
CA TYR A 66 -20.76 -2.13 -9.25
C TYR A 66 -21.64 -1.39 -8.25
N ALA A 67 -22.31 -2.10 -7.34
CA ALA A 67 -23.12 -1.49 -6.30
C ALA A 67 -22.29 -0.62 -5.36
N ILE A 68 -21.12 -1.10 -4.92
CA ILE A 68 -20.19 -0.37 -4.05
C ILE A 68 -19.66 0.88 -4.76
N ILE A 69 -19.16 0.74 -5.99
CA ILE A 69 -18.57 1.85 -6.75
C ILE A 69 -19.66 2.87 -7.09
N LYS A 70 -20.84 2.44 -7.51
CA LYS A 70 -21.98 3.32 -7.75
C LYS A 70 -22.34 4.11 -6.50
N LYS A 71 -22.35 3.48 -5.33
CA LYS A 71 -22.61 4.15 -4.04
C LYS A 71 -21.53 5.18 -3.74
N ILE A 72 -20.26 4.81 -3.87
CA ILE A 72 -19.10 5.72 -3.63
C ILE A 72 -19.14 6.91 -4.60
N THR A 73 -19.33 6.67 -5.89
CA THR A 73 -19.33 7.73 -6.92
C THR A 73 -20.57 8.61 -6.91
N SER A 74 -21.66 8.16 -6.27
CA SER A 74 -22.86 8.96 -6.06
C SER A 74 -22.77 9.89 -4.83
N ILE A 75 -21.75 9.70 -3.98
CA ILE A 75 -21.55 10.56 -2.80
C ILE A 75 -21.14 11.96 -3.25
N LYS A 76 -21.96 12.94 -2.94
CA LYS A 76 -21.62 14.36 -3.08
C LYS A 76 -21.43 14.96 -1.69
N ILE A 77 -20.33 15.66 -1.53
CA ILE A 77 -20.00 16.35 -0.30
C ILE A 77 -20.26 17.83 -0.53
N LYS A 78 -21.34 18.35 0.03
CA LYS A 78 -21.59 19.79 0.05
C LYS A 78 -21.00 20.39 1.32
N PRO A 79 -20.31 21.55 1.22
CA PRO A 79 -19.92 22.27 2.41
C PRO A 79 -21.19 22.69 3.18
N GLU A 80 -21.20 22.39 4.47
CA GLU A 80 -22.31 22.80 5.34
C GLU A 80 -22.26 24.32 5.54
N THR A 81 -23.38 24.98 5.30
CA THR A 81 -23.50 26.45 5.37
C THR A 81 -23.59 26.96 6.83
N LYS A 82 -23.61 26.07 7.83
CA LYS A 82 -23.62 26.49 9.24
C LYS A 82 -22.37 27.29 9.59
N LYS A 83 -22.55 28.46 10.18
CA LYS A 83 -21.46 29.29 10.70
C LYS A 83 -20.69 28.48 11.75
N LYS A 84 -19.42 28.18 11.46
CA LYS A 84 -18.52 27.51 12.40
C LYS A 84 -18.30 28.41 13.64
N SER A 85 -18.24 27.81 14.83
CA SER A 85 -17.86 28.55 16.03
C SER A 85 -16.43 29.11 15.90
N LEU A 86 -16.11 30.20 16.59
CA LEU A 86 -14.76 30.78 16.61
C LEU A 86 -13.68 29.76 17.01
N ARG A 87 -14.01 28.86 17.94
CA ARG A 87 -13.10 27.78 18.36
C ARG A 87 -12.84 26.78 17.23
N GLN A 88 -13.87 26.38 16.50
CA GLN A 88 -13.74 25.48 15.34
C GLN A 88 -12.91 26.11 14.22
N GLN A 89 -13.11 27.40 13.95
CA GLN A 89 -12.32 28.12 12.95
C GLN A 89 -10.84 28.20 13.33
N LYS A 90 -10.52 28.46 14.62
CA LYS A 90 -9.13 28.49 15.11
C LYS A 90 -8.47 27.11 14.99
N ILE A 91 -9.15 26.03 15.40
CA ILE A 91 -8.64 24.67 15.31
C ILE A 91 -8.38 24.29 13.84
N GLU A 92 -9.34 24.57 12.96
CA GLU A 92 -9.20 24.28 11.53
C GLU A 92 -8.03 25.05 10.89
N LYS A 93 -7.83 26.30 11.29
CA LYS A 93 -6.70 27.12 10.84
C LYS A 93 -5.37 26.52 11.28
N ILE A 94 -5.25 26.06 12.52
CA ILE A 94 -4.05 25.40 13.05
C ILE A 94 -3.80 24.09 12.33
N LEU A 95 -4.82 23.24 12.22
CA LEU A 95 -4.72 21.95 11.51
C LEU A 95 -4.34 22.13 10.04
N ASN A 96 -4.89 23.13 9.37
CA ASN A 96 -4.52 23.44 7.99
C ASN A 96 -3.09 23.98 7.87
N LYS A 97 -2.63 24.81 8.81
CA LYS A 97 -1.28 25.38 8.79
C LYS A 97 -0.22 24.32 9.03
N TYR A 98 -0.40 23.49 10.03
CA TYR A 98 0.60 22.51 10.51
C TYR A 98 0.27 21.08 10.10
N GLN A 99 -0.59 20.86 9.11
CA GLN A 99 -1.08 19.53 8.73
C GLN A 99 0.01 18.50 8.54
N ILE A 100 1.10 18.83 7.83
CA ILE A 100 2.19 17.89 7.55
C ILE A 100 2.91 17.50 8.85
N VAL A 101 3.24 18.46 9.68
CA VAL A 101 3.93 18.21 10.97
C VAL A 101 3.05 17.34 11.88
N ILE A 102 1.77 17.68 11.98
CA ILE A 102 0.80 16.90 12.77
C ILE A 102 0.68 15.47 12.23
N ALA A 103 0.65 15.31 10.91
CA ALA A 103 0.58 14.00 10.27
C ALA A 103 1.83 13.15 10.61
N ILE A 104 3.03 13.72 10.46
CA ILE A 104 4.28 13.04 10.78
C ILE A 104 4.29 12.59 12.24
N ILE A 105 3.91 13.47 13.17
CA ILE A 105 3.87 13.14 14.60
C ILE A 105 2.87 12.00 14.87
N ILE A 106 1.65 12.09 14.33
CA ILE A 106 0.63 11.05 14.55
C ILE A 106 1.09 9.71 13.97
N ILE A 107 1.60 9.70 12.74
CA ILE A 107 2.05 8.46 12.09
C ILE A 107 3.22 7.85 12.87
N LEU A 108 4.22 8.63 13.25
CA LEU A 108 5.35 8.14 14.04
C LEU A 108 4.91 7.60 15.41
N LEU A 109 4.00 8.27 16.09
CA LEU A 109 3.46 7.77 17.38
C LEU A 109 2.71 6.44 17.19
N CYS A 110 1.93 6.29 16.12
CA CYS A 110 1.23 5.04 15.81
C CYS A 110 2.21 3.92 15.41
N TRP A 111 3.31 4.24 14.73
CA TRP A 111 4.30 3.25 14.30
C TRP A 111 5.34 2.90 15.36
N MET A 112 5.50 3.74 16.40
CA MET A 112 6.47 3.54 17.47
C MET A 112 6.44 2.13 18.08
N PRO A 113 5.26 1.54 18.43
CA PRO A 113 5.21 0.19 18.97
C PRO A 113 5.82 -0.87 18.04
N TYR A 114 5.64 -0.70 16.71
CA TYR A 114 6.21 -1.61 15.72
C TYR A 114 7.72 -1.40 15.59
N VAL A 115 8.18 -0.15 15.50
CA VAL A 115 9.61 0.18 15.42
C VAL A 115 10.36 -0.37 16.63
N ILE A 116 9.82 -0.26 17.83
CA ILE A 116 10.43 -0.80 19.06
C ILE A 116 10.43 -2.33 19.04
N ASN A 117 9.32 -2.95 18.65
CA ASN A 117 9.18 -4.40 18.70
C ASN A 117 10.04 -5.11 17.63
N TYR A 118 10.23 -4.48 16.48
CA TYR A 118 11.03 -5.03 15.38
C TYR A 118 12.44 -4.44 15.28
N TYR A 119 12.92 -3.75 16.34
CA TYR A 119 14.27 -3.20 16.36
C TYR A 119 15.32 -4.28 16.06
N PRO A 120 16.31 -4.03 15.19
CA PRO A 120 16.68 -2.80 14.46
C PRO A 120 15.92 -2.58 13.15
N GLY A 121 15.03 -3.47 12.78
CA GLY A 121 14.18 -3.44 11.59
C GLY A 121 13.54 -4.79 11.33
N ALA A 122 12.39 -4.79 10.65
CA ALA A 122 11.74 -6.01 10.22
C ALA A 122 12.57 -6.66 9.10
N SER A 123 13.03 -7.88 9.31
CA SER A 123 13.69 -8.68 8.28
C SER A 123 12.77 -9.82 7.84
N THR A 124 12.54 -9.91 6.54
CA THR A 124 11.79 -11.01 5.92
C THR A 124 12.76 -11.99 5.27
N GLY A 125 12.27 -13.17 4.87
CA GLY A 125 13.05 -14.09 4.05
C GLY A 125 13.62 -13.44 2.79
N ASP A 126 12.83 -12.55 2.16
CA ASP A 126 13.24 -11.79 0.98
C ASP A 126 14.40 -10.82 1.26
N THR A 127 14.41 -10.19 2.44
CA THR A 127 15.52 -9.33 2.88
C THR A 127 16.82 -10.13 2.99
N PHE A 128 16.76 -11.30 3.63
CA PHE A 128 17.92 -12.20 3.75
C PHE A 128 18.37 -12.73 2.40
N ASP A 129 17.44 -13.05 1.52
CA ASP A 129 17.75 -13.53 0.17
C ASP A 129 18.46 -12.44 -0.66
N CYS A 130 17.97 -11.20 -0.64
CA CYS A 130 18.64 -10.07 -1.29
C CYS A 130 20.05 -9.82 -0.74
N LEU A 131 20.23 -9.88 0.58
CA LEU A 131 21.54 -9.70 1.20
C LEU A 131 22.50 -10.83 0.86
N SER A 132 22.02 -12.08 0.86
CA SER A 132 22.82 -13.24 0.45
C SER A 132 23.29 -13.13 -0.99
N GLN A 133 22.42 -12.69 -1.89
CA GLN A 133 22.76 -12.41 -3.29
C GLN A 133 23.81 -11.30 -3.41
N PHE A 134 23.64 -10.19 -2.70
CA PHE A 134 24.58 -9.07 -2.75
C PHE A 134 25.96 -9.42 -2.21
N PHE A 135 26.02 -10.21 -1.11
CA PHE A 135 27.26 -10.63 -0.48
C PHE A 135 27.82 -11.95 -1.04
N HIS A 136 27.27 -12.46 -2.13
CA HIS A 136 27.69 -13.69 -2.81
C HIS A 136 27.72 -14.91 -1.85
N ARG A 137 26.69 -15.08 -1.03
CA ARG A 137 26.56 -16.21 -0.13
C ARG A 137 25.65 -17.26 -0.73
N ASP A 138 26.10 -18.51 -0.75
CA ASP A 138 25.38 -19.66 -1.31
C ASP A 138 24.16 -20.09 -0.47
N GLU A 139 23.90 -19.41 0.62
CA GLU A 139 22.80 -19.71 1.54
C GLU A 139 21.44 -19.17 1.06
N SER A 140 21.42 -18.30 0.03
CA SER A 140 20.18 -17.81 -0.55
C SER A 140 19.34 -18.92 -1.15
N TRP A 141 18.07 -19.02 -0.75
CA TRP A 141 17.15 -20.01 -1.30
C TRP A 141 16.97 -19.85 -2.81
N SER A 142 16.90 -18.64 -3.29
CA SER A 142 16.74 -18.34 -4.73
C SER A 142 18.02 -18.65 -5.52
N ILE A 143 19.21 -18.48 -4.95
CA ILE A 143 20.45 -18.94 -5.57
C ILE A 143 20.47 -20.46 -5.63
N LYS A 144 20.12 -21.18 -4.55
CA LYS A 144 20.07 -22.63 -4.54
C LYS A 144 19.09 -23.21 -5.56
N THR A 145 17.94 -22.60 -5.75
CA THR A 145 16.96 -23.06 -6.73
C THR A 145 17.32 -22.71 -8.16
N MET A 146 18.07 -21.63 -8.41
CA MET A 146 18.53 -21.23 -9.75
C MET A 146 19.88 -21.83 -10.14
N ASN A 147 20.72 -22.24 -9.21
CA ASN A 147 21.98 -22.96 -9.49
C ASN A 147 21.78 -24.30 -10.18
N LEU A 148 20.56 -24.83 -10.26
CA LEU A 148 20.20 -25.90 -11.15
C LEU A 148 20.29 -25.54 -12.64
N ILE A 149 20.36 -24.22 -12.97
CA ILE A 149 20.32 -23.73 -14.35
C ILE A 149 21.59 -22.96 -14.74
N ASN A 150 22.24 -22.24 -13.80
CA ASN A 150 23.43 -21.44 -14.11
C ASN A 150 24.24 -21.11 -12.85
N GLN A 151 25.43 -21.63 -12.71
CA GLN A 151 26.26 -21.53 -11.49
C GLN A 151 26.85 -20.13 -11.22
N ASP A 152 26.77 -19.18 -12.18
CA ASP A 152 27.46 -17.89 -12.09
C ASP A 152 26.52 -16.68 -11.81
N VAL A 153 25.23 -16.92 -11.53
CA VAL A 153 24.27 -15.82 -11.31
C VAL A 153 24.07 -15.57 -9.81
N TYR A 154 24.71 -14.54 -9.29
CA TYR A 154 24.56 -14.12 -7.90
C TYR A 154 23.32 -13.25 -7.65
N ILE A 155 22.86 -12.49 -8.66
CA ILE A 155 21.64 -11.68 -8.57
C ILE A 155 20.60 -12.29 -9.50
N ASN A 156 19.54 -12.84 -8.93
CA ASN A 156 18.45 -13.41 -9.70
C ASN A 156 17.34 -12.37 -9.99
N LYS A 157 16.43 -12.72 -10.89
CA LYS A 157 15.32 -11.85 -11.30
C LYS A 157 14.10 -11.91 -10.34
N HIS A 158 14.17 -12.69 -9.25
CA HIS A 158 13.06 -12.83 -8.31
C HIS A 158 12.82 -11.51 -7.55
N HIS A 159 13.91 -10.83 -7.20
CA HIS A 159 13.84 -9.51 -6.60
C HIS A 159 14.35 -8.44 -7.59
N PRO A 160 13.83 -7.19 -7.53
CA PRO A 160 14.35 -6.11 -8.36
C PRO A 160 15.86 -5.91 -8.08
N PRO A 161 16.75 -6.05 -9.09
CA PRO A 161 18.19 -5.97 -8.87
C PRO A 161 18.63 -4.66 -8.21
N LEU A 162 17.98 -3.56 -8.59
CA LEU A 162 18.26 -2.25 -7.97
C LEU A 162 17.99 -2.26 -6.45
N PHE A 163 16.90 -2.91 -6.02
CA PHE A 163 16.58 -3.03 -4.60
C PHE A 163 17.64 -3.85 -3.85
N THR A 164 18.06 -4.98 -4.43
CA THR A 164 19.13 -5.83 -3.88
C THR A 164 20.43 -5.06 -3.72
N VAL A 165 20.81 -4.26 -4.72
CA VAL A 165 22.03 -3.45 -4.66
C VAL A 165 21.92 -2.34 -3.60
N VAL A 166 20.82 -1.58 -3.58
CA VAL A 166 20.62 -0.51 -2.58
C VAL A 166 20.65 -1.05 -1.17
N LEU A 167 19.90 -2.14 -0.92
CA LEU A 167 19.87 -2.81 0.38
C LEU A 167 21.26 -3.29 0.79
N GLY A 168 21.96 -3.97 -0.12
CA GLY A 168 23.30 -4.48 0.10
C GLY A 168 24.32 -3.38 0.43
N LEU A 169 24.26 -2.24 -0.26
CA LEU A 169 25.14 -1.09 0.00
C LEU A 169 24.90 -0.51 1.40
N ILE A 170 23.64 -0.40 1.84
CA ILE A 170 23.28 0.07 3.19
C ILE A 170 23.85 -0.87 4.25
N PHE A 171 23.70 -2.18 4.07
CA PHE A 171 24.24 -3.17 5.00
C PHE A 171 25.77 -3.26 4.94
N LYS A 172 26.38 -3.04 3.76
CA LYS A 172 27.83 -2.92 3.63
C LYS A 172 28.38 -1.74 4.42
N LEU A 173 27.66 -0.61 4.44
CA LEU A 173 28.00 0.54 5.28
C LEU A 173 27.98 0.16 6.78
N GLY A 174 26.93 -0.54 7.24
CA GLY A 174 26.87 -1.03 8.61
C GLY A 174 28.03 -1.98 8.93
N ASN A 175 28.36 -2.89 8.02
CA ASN A 175 29.47 -3.83 8.19
C ASN A 175 30.84 -3.12 8.23
N HIS A 176 31.00 -2.00 7.53
CA HIS A 176 32.21 -1.17 7.61
C HIS A 176 32.49 -0.71 9.05
N PHE A 177 31.44 -0.41 9.80
CA PHE A 177 31.51 -0.10 11.24
C PHE A 177 31.50 -1.35 12.14
N LYS A 178 31.71 -2.54 11.58
CA LYS A 178 31.65 -3.85 12.28
C LYS A 178 30.32 -4.06 13.03
N ASN A 179 29.24 -3.44 12.56
CA ASN A 179 27.94 -3.51 13.18
C ASN A 179 26.83 -3.72 12.11
N PHE A 180 26.47 -4.97 11.87
CA PHE A 180 25.45 -5.34 10.91
C PHE A 180 24.05 -4.80 11.30
N THR A 181 23.78 -4.73 12.60
CA THR A 181 22.57 -4.14 13.18
C THR A 181 22.40 -2.67 12.80
N LEU A 182 23.51 -1.94 12.69
CA LEU A 182 23.52 -0.54 12.24
C LEU A 182 23.01 -0.43 10.79
N GLY A 183 23.38 -1.38 9.92
CA GLY A 183 22.88 -1.43 8.55
C GLY A 183 21.36 -1.58 8.50
N ALA A 184 20.80 -2.49 9.28
CA ALA A 184 19.36 -2.69 9.40
C ALA A 184 18.64 -1.42 9.93
N LEU A 185 19.21 -0.78 10.95
CA LEU A 185 18.65 0.46 11.51
C LEU A 185 18.66 1.61 10.49
N ILE A 186 19.76 1.79 9.76
CA ILE A 186 19.86 2.82 8.72
C ILE A 186 18.80 2.56 7.63
N TYR A 187 18.65 1.29 7.20
CA TYR A 187 17.64 0.91 6.23
C TYR A 187 16.23 1.26 6.72
N THR A 188 15.88 0.88 7.95
CA THR A 188 14.58 1.17 8.56
C THR A 188 14.31 2.68 8.64
N ILE A 189 15.29 3.48 9.07
CA ILE A 189 15.15 4.95 9.13
C ILE A 189 14.92 5.54 7.74
N LEU A 190 15.66 5.09 6.73
CA LEU A 190 15.50 5.55 5.35
C LEU A 190 14.12 5.17 4.80
N GLN A 191 13.65 3.96 5.07
CA GLN A 191 12.34 3.47 4.64
C GLN A 191 11.20 4.26 5.27
N ILE A 192 11.23 4.46 6.59
CA ILE A 192 10.27 5.31 7.32
C ILE A 192 10.30 6.74 6.76
N GLY A 193 11.49 7.31 6.58
CA GLY A 193 11.66 8.66 6.03
C GLY A 193 11.05 8.80 4.64
N LEU A 194 11.30 7.85 3.75
CA LEU A 194 10.72 7.83 2.40
C LEU A 194 9.19 7.73 2.42
N LEU A 195 8.64 6.84 3.25
CA LEU A 195 7.19 6.71 3.40
C LEU A 195 6.56 8.00 3.94
N LEU A 196 7.17 8.64 4.94
CA LEU A 196 6.69 9.90 5.47
C LEU A 196 6.73 11.03 4.43
N LEU A 197 7.75 11.06 3.56
CA LEU A 197 7.81 12.00 2.43
C LEU A 197 6.67 11.77 1.44
N ILE A 198 6.43 10.52 1.05
CA ILE A 198 5.33 10.15 0.14
C ILE A 198 3.98 10.55 0.73
N PHE A 199 3.72 10.24 1.99
CA PHE A 199 2.47 10.59 2.65
C PHE A 199 2.32 12.11 2.84
N SER A 200 3.40 12.80 3.16
CA SER A 200 3.41 14.29 3.24
C SER A 200 3.07 14.92 1.90
N TYR A 201 3.64 14.39 0.81
CA TYR A 201 3.32 14.84 -0.54
C TYR A 201 1.85 14.56 -0.90
N MET A 202 1.35 13.37 -0.59
CA MET A 202 -0.06 13.02 -0.79
C MET A 202 -0.99 14.00 -0.06
N LEU A 203 -0.72 14.31 1.21
CA LEU A 203 -1.50 15.25 2.00
C LEU A 203 -1.42 16.68 1.45
N HIS A 204 -0.24 17.10 0.99
CA HIS A 204 -0.06 18.38 0.30
C HIS A 204 -0.92 18.45 -0.96
N TYR A 205 -0.89 17.41 -1.79
CA TYR A 205 -1.70 17.30 -3.01
C TYR A 205 -3.21 17.32 -2.71
N MET A 206 -3.66 16.59 -1.69
CA MET A 206 -5.05 16.61 -1.23
C MET A 206 -5.46 18.03 -0.79
N LYS A 207 -4.60 18.77 -0.08
CA LYS A 207 -4.84 20.15 0.33
C LYS A 207 -4.93 21.08 -0.87
N LYS A 208 -4.02 20.97 -1.83
CA LYS A 208 -4.01 21.74 -3.09
C LYS A 208 -5.31 21.54 -3.86
N ASN A 209 -5.85 20.33 -3.89
CA ASN A 209 -7.12 19.99 -4.55
C ASN A 209 -8.36 20.24 -3.67
N LYS A 210 -8.22 21.02 -2.60
CA LYS A 210 -9.31 21.42 -1.72
C LYS A 210 -10.10 20.25 -1.11
N VAL A 211 -9.45 19.09 -0.94
CA VAL A 211 -10.07 17.95 -0.25
C VAL A 211 -10.43 18.35 1.17
N PRO A 212 -11.65 18.06 1.65
CA PRO A 212 -12.09 18.40 3.00
C PRO A 212 -11.10 17.98 4.09
N LEU A 213 -10.94 18.83 5.12
CA LEU A 213 -10.00 18.58 6.21
C LEU A 213 -10.24 17.24 6.89
N TRP A 214 -11.50 16.85 7.12
CA TRP A 214 -11.83 15.60 7.79
C TRP A 214 -11.34 14.36 6.99
N ILE A 215 -11.44 14.37 5.65
CA ILE A 215 -10.92 13.28 4.81
C ILE A 215 -9.40 13.19 4.96
N ARG A 216 -8.71 14.34 4.92
CA ARG A 216 -7.25 14.38 5.07
C ARG A 216 -6.82 13.87 6.45
N MET A 217 -7.52 14.26 7.51
CA MET A 217 -7.25 13.76 8.87
C MET A 217 -7.55 12.27 9.00
N SER A 218 -8.68 11.80 8.45
CA SER A 218 -8.98 10.35 8.42
C SER A 218 -7.93 9.54 7.67
N SER A 219 -7.37 10.08 6.57
CA SER A 219 -6.27 9.42 5.86
C SER A 219 -5.01 9.28 6.71
N ILE A 220 -4.68 10.28 7.54
CA ILE A 220 -3.54 10.22 8.47
C ILE A 220 -3.74 9.10 9.49
N PHE A 221 -4.91 9.02 10.10
CA PHE A 221 -5.24 7.95 11.05
C PHE A 221 -5.27 6.58 10.38
N PHE A 222 -5.83 6.48 9.17
CA PHE A 222 -5.83 5.23 8.43
C PHE A 222 -4.41 4.73 8.17
N ILE A 223 -3.51 5.60 7.68
CA ILE A 223 -2.10 5.24 7.43
C ILE A 223 -1.39 4.87 8.73
N GLY A 224 -1.56 5.68 9.78
CA GLY A 224 -0.91 5.45 11.07
C GLY A 224 -1.37 4.16 11.76
N LEU A 225 -2.66 3.85 11.69
CA LEU A 225 -3.25 2.70 12.39
C LEU A 225 -3.26 1.40 11.56
N THR A 226 -2.85 1.44 10.28
CA THR A 226 -2.79 0.23 9.45
C THR A 226 -1.54 -0.58 9.80
N PRO A 227 -1.69 -1.76 10.45
CA PRO A 227 -0.54 -2.54 10.95
C PRO A 227 0.41 -2.98 9.85
N THR A 228 -0.15 -3.32 8.68
CA THR A 228 0.64 -3.78 7.53
C THR A 228 1.63 -2.72 7.05
N ILE A 229 1.23 -1.44 7.04
CA ILE A 229 2.12 -0.34 6.65
C ILE A 229 3.23 -0.19 7.70
N ALA A 230 2.86 -0.18 8.99
CA ALA A 230 3.81 -0.02 10.09
C ALA A 230 4.80 -1.19 10.20
N ALA A 231 4.36 -2.42 9.91
CA ALA A 231 5.22 -3.60 9.98
C ALA A 231 6.22 -3.70 8.81
N HIS A 232 5.95 -3.01 7.71
CA HIS A 232 6.82 -2.98 6.53
C HIS A 232 7.56 -1.63 6.36
N ALA A 233 7.36 -0.69 7.27
CA ALA A 233 8.12 0.56 7.36
C ALA A 233 9.41 0.36 8.15
#